data_d0a60debc6011460dac96529b7780b63
#
_entry.id   d0a60debc6011460dac96529b7780b63
#
_cell.length_a   1.000
_cell.length_b   1.000
_cell.length_c   1.000
_cell.angle_alpha   90.00
_cell.angle_beta   90.00
_cell.angle_gamma   90.00
#
_symmetry.space_group_name_H-M   'P 1'
#
loop_
_entity.id
_entity.type
_entity.pdbx_description
1 polymer ?
#
loop_
_entity_poly.entity_id
_entity_poly.type
_entity_poly.pdbx_seq_one_letter_code
_entity_poly.pdbx_strand_id
1 'polypeptide(L)'
;MGASAKLPNSLNLDAMFQFDPTSNNLLRSTLGSRYNPEPGKMLNVSYRLVDNIIDNNQDLEVFNAAGQWPLGNRLYSIGRYNYDLKSSQTIEVLAGLEYDGGCWVARSIFDRISLPTSPAPNYAFFIQLELNGIGSLGSDANKLNNFLYRNVPGLRTVNQIPDVNRQANFN
;
A
#
# COMPACT_ATOMS: atom_id res chain seq x y z
N MET A 1 5.21 23.51 -5.86
CA MET A 1 4.21 24.01 -4.89
C MET A 1 3.41 22.83 -4.39
N GLY A 2 3.07 22.79 -3.09
CA GLY A 2 2.27 21.70 -2.54
C GLY A 2 1.21 22.23 -1.59
N ALA A 3 0.08 21.54 -1.52
CA ALA A 3 -1.01 21.82 -0.59
C ALA A 3 -1.46 20.52 0.06
N SER A 4 -1.73 20.56 1.35
CA SER A 4 -2.32 19.44 2.07
C SER A 4 -3.51 19.92 2.89
N ALA A 5 -4.56 19.12 2.92
CA ALA A 5 -5.77 19.39 3.68
C ALA A 5 -6.13 18.16 4.52
N LYS A 6 -6.38 18.40 5.80
CA LYS A 6 -6.90 17.40 6.72
C LYS A 6 -8.38 17.65 6.94
N LEU A 7 -9.18 16.70 6.51
CA LEU A 7 -10.64 16.76 6.61
C LEU A 7 -11.15 16.00 7.84
N PRO A 8 -12.39 16.26 8.28
CA PRO A 8 -13.06 15.43 9.27
C PRO A 8 -13.08 13.96 8.84
N ASN A 9 -13.31 13.04 9.76
CA ASN A 9 -13.37 11.59 9.50
C ASN A 9 -12.04 10.97 9.03
N SER A 10 -10.88 11.53 9.46
CA SER A 10 -9.56 10.96 9.18
C SER A 10 -9.19 10.86 7.70
N LEU A 11 -9.73 11.75 6.87
CA LEU A 11 -9.39 11.90 5.47
C LEU A 11 -8.33 13.00 5.29
N ASN A 12 -7.20 12.64 4.69
CA ASN A 12 -6.15 13.58 4.32
C ASN A 12 -6.04 13.63 2.80
N LEU A 13 -5.94 14.83 2.27
CA LEU A 13 -5.72 15.08 0.85
C LEU A 13 -4.40 15.81 0.68
N ASP A 14 -3.61 15.39 -0.29
CA ASP A 14 -2.34 16.02 -0.64
C ASP A 14 -2.31 16.28 -2.15
N ALA A 15 -1.82 17.46 -2.51
CA ALA A 15 -1.56 17.83 -3.88
C ALA A 15 -0.18 18.46 -3.99
N MET A 16 0.63 17.99 -4.92
CA MET A 16 1.96 18.53 -5.20
C MET A 16 2.09 18.79 -6.70
N PHE A 17 2.54 19.99 -7.03
CA PHE A 17 2.80 20.42 -8.40
C PHE A 17 4.21 20.96 -8.52
N GLN A 18 4.92 20.54 -9.53
CA GLN A 18 6.26 21.02 -9.87
C GLN A 18 6.25 21.59 -11.28
N PHE A 19 6.62 22.85 -11.39
CA PHE A 19 6.71 23.56 -12.65
C PHE A 19 8.18 23.87 -12.98
N ASP A 20 8.51 23.88 -14.25
CA ASP A 20 9.76 24.45 -14.75
C ASP A 20 9.58 25.96 -14.93
N PRO A 21 10.34 26.81 -14.23
CA PRO A 21 10.22 28.26 -14.34
C PRO A 21 10.70 28.79 -15.69
N THR A 22 11.50 28.02 -16.43
CA THR A 22 12.05 28.46 -17.73
C THR A 22 11.10 28.18 -18.87
N SER A 23 10.46 27.03 -18.88
CA SER A 23 9.54 26.61 -19.96
C SER A 23 8.07 26.78 -19.60
N ASN A 24 7.77 27.12 -18.33
CA ASN A 24 6.41 27.22 -17.77
C ASN A 24 5.59 25.92 -17.95
N ASN A 25 6.28 24.79 -18.06
CA ASN A 25 5.64 23.49 -18.19
C ASN A 25 5.49 22.80 -16.83
N LEU A 26 4.41 22.02 -16.69
CA LEU A 26 4.14 21.19 -15.52
C LEU A 26 4.99 19.91 -15.62
N LEU A 27 6.06 19.82 -14.81
CA LEU A 27 6.98 18.67 -14.78
C LEU A 27 6.39 17.46 -14.04
N ARG A 28 5.69 17.73 -12.95
CA ARG A 28 5.13 16.69 -12.10
C ARG A 28 3.89 17.18 -11.40
N SER A 29 2.88 16.32 -11.40
CA SER A 29 1.69 16.46 -10.58
C SER A 29 1.50 15.19 -9.76
N THR A 30 1.22 15.34 -8.47
CA THR A 30 0.87 14.21 -7.60
C THR A 30 -0.33 14.62 -6.78
N LEU A 31 -1.39 13.84 -6.88
CA LEU A 31 -2.60 13.97 -6.08
C LEU A 31 -2.72 12.73 -5.21
N GLY A 32 -2.95 12.90 -3.92
CA GLY A 32 -3.07 11.84 -2.95
C GLY A 32 -4.29 12.00 -2.06
N SER A 33 -4.89 10.89 -1.69
CA SER A 33 -5.95 10.80 -0.70
C SER A 33 -5.65 9.64 0.24
N ARG A 34 -5.71 9.90 1.54
CA ARG A 34 -5.54 8.87 2.58
C ARG A 34 -6.71 8.92 3.54
N TYR A 35 -7.40 7.80 3.64
CA TYR A 35 -8.49 7.59 4.57
C TYR A 35 -8.08 6.55 5.61
N ASN A 36 -8.06 6.93 6.89
CA ASN A 36 -7.64 6.06 8.00
C ASN A 36 -8.52 6.34 9.24
N PRO A 37 -9.77 5.85 9.24
CA PRO A 37 -10.72 6.15 10.32
C PRO A 37 -10.37 5.44 11.63
N GLU A 38 -9.81 4.23 11.55
CA GLU A 38 -9.52 3.37 12.70
C GLU A 38 -8.26 2.55 12.44
N PRO A 39 -7.55 2.10 13.48
CA PRO A 39 -6.45 1.16 13.32
C PRO A 39 -6.88 -0.09 12.54
N GLY A 40 -6.11 -0.49 11.53
CA GLY A 40 -6.44 -1.63 10.66
C GLY A 40 -7.45 -1.34 9.55
N LYS A 41 -8.00 -0.11 9.48
CA LYS A 41 -8.82 0.36 8.36
C LYS A 41 -8.10 1.50 7.68
N MET A 42 -7.58 1.28 6.50
CA MET A 42 -6.96 2.33 5.72
C MET A 42 -7.12 2.12 4.22
N LEU A 43 -7.25 3.23 3.51
CA LEU A 43 -7.26 3.29 2.06
C LEU A 43 -6.44 4.48 1.60
N ASN A 44 -5.48 4.22 0.72
CA ASN A 44 -4.68 5.23 0.06
C ASN A 44 -4.97 5.17 -1.43
N VAL A 45 -5.23 6.32 -2.03
CA VAL A 45 -5.36 6.46 -3.48
C VAL A 45 -4.45 7.59 -3.90
N SER A 46 -3.65 7.38 -4.94
CA SER A 46 -2.81 8.42 -5.49
C SER A 46 -2.75 8.36 -7.01
N TYR A 47 -2.70 9.53 -7.60
CA TYR A 47 -2.49 9.74 -9.01
C TYR A 47 -1.21 10.56 -9.20
N ARG A 48 -0.34 10.11 -10.09
CA ARG A 48 0.92 10.76 -10.39
C ARG A 48 1.09 10.91 -11.89
N LEU A 49 1.33 12.14 -12.30
CA LEU A 49 1.74 12.50 -13.64
C LEU A 49 3.19 13.01 -13.57
N VAL A 50 4.04 12.52 -14.46
CA VAL A 50 5.41 13.00 -14.66
C VAL A 50 5.57 13.24 -16.15
N ASP A 51 5.78 14.50 -16.51
CA ASP A 51 6.08 14.90 -17.89
C ASP A 51 7.61 14.94 -18.05
N ASN A 52 8.13 14.16 -18.98
CA ASN A 52 9.55 14.11 -19.27
C ASN A 52 9.87 14.95 -20.51
N ILE A 53 10.25 16.22 -20.27
CA ILE A 53 10.53 17.23 -21.32
C ILE A 53 11.67 16.81 -22.25
N ILE A 54 12.56 15.91 -21.79
CA ILE A 54 13.75 15.51 -22.56
C ILE A 54 13.42 14.43 -23.59
N ASP A 55 12.41 13.61 -23.31
CA ASP A 55 12.01 12.49 -24.15
C ASP A 55 10.49 12.42 -24.21
N ASN A 56 9.88 13.03 -25.21
CA ASN A 56 8.43 13.14 -25.40
C ASN A 56 7.66 11.79 -25.37
N ASN A 57 8.38 10.68 -25.17
CA ASN A 57 7.83 9.33 -25.17
C ASN A 57 7.84 8.64 -23.80
N GLN A 58 8.31 9.30 -22.75
CA GLN A 58 8.48 8.72 -21.41
C GLN A 58 7.66 9.42 -20.32
N ASP A 59 6.56 10.08 -20.68
CA ASP A 59 5.64 10.55 -19.63
C ASP A 59 5.08 9.36 -18.87
N LEU A 60 5.03 9.50 -17.58
CA LEU A 60 4.50 8.47 -16.67
C LEU A 60 3.20 8.96 -16.05
N GLU A 61 2.14 8.20 -16.26
CA GLU A 61 0.84 8.47 -15.69
C GLU A 61 0.38 7.26 -14.88
N VAL A 62 0.52 7.33 -13.55
CA VAL A 62 0.30 6.18 -12.68
C VAL A 62 -0.83 6.44 -11.70
N PHE A 63 -1.78 5.52 -11.70
CA PHE A 63 -2.78 5.37 -10.66
C PHE A 63 -2.33 4.30 -9.66
N ASN A 64 -2.37 4.61 -8.37
CA ASN A 64 -2.07 3.68 -7.29
C ASN A 64 -3.21 3.69 -6.27
N ALA A 65 -3.71 2.50 -5.93
CA ALA A 65 -4.63 2.29 -4.83
C ALA A 65 -4.04 1.22 -3.91
N ALA A 66 -4.00 1.48 -2.61
CA ALA A 66 -3.50 0.54 -1.61
C ALA A 66 -4.32 0.63 -0.34
N GLY A 67 -4.56 -0.49 0.31
CA GLY A 67 -5.38 -0.48 1.52
C GLY A 67 -5.23 -1.73 2.38
N GLN A 68 -5.72 -1.58 3.60
CA GLN A 68 -5.95 -2.63 4.57
C GLN A 68 -7.37 -2.48 5.10
N TRP A 69 -8.11 -3.57 5.13
CA TRP A 69 -9.50 -3.54 5.59
C TRP A 69 -9.88 -4.81 6.35
N PRO A 70 -10.55 -4.70 7.53
CA PRO A 70 -11.05 -5.85 8.24
C PRO A 70 -12.22 -6.49 7.47
N LEU A 71 -12.14 -7.78 7.20
CA LEU A 71 -13.20 -8.60 6.64
C LEU A 71 -14.07 -9.26 7.73
N GLY A 72 -13.61 -9.22 8.97
CA GLY A 72 -14.28 -9.77 10.14
C GLY A 72 -13.51 -9.44 11.42
N ASN A 73 -13.88 -10.06 12.54
CA ASN A 73 -13.30 -9.72 13.84
C ASN A 73 -11.78 -9.95 13.94
N ARG A 74 -11.22 -10.86 13.15
CA ARG A 74 -9.81 -11.26 13.22
C ARG A 74 -9.15 -11.43 11.85
N LEU A 75 -9.86 -11.10 10.77
CA LEU A 75 -9.38 -11.27 9.41
C LEU A 75 -9.26 -9.90 8.74
N TYR A 76 -8.10 -9.62 8.20
CA TYR A 76 -7.78 -8.39 7.48
C TYR A 76 -7.38 -8.70 6.05
N SER A 77 -7.91 -7.95 5.11
CA SER A 77 -7.41 -7.93 3.74
C SER A 77 -6.36 -6.85 3.57
N ILE A 78 -5.36 -7.13 2.75
CA ILE A 78 -4.32 -6.20 2.33
C ILE A 78 -4.32 -6.20 0.82
N GLY A 79 -4.29 -5.03 0.22
CA GLY A 79 -4.28 -4.92 -1.23
C GLY A 79 -3.51 -3.71 -1.73
N ARG A 80 -2.93 -3.85 -2.93
CA ARG A 80 -2.38 -2.77 -3.71
C ARG A 80 -2.61 -3.03 -5.18
N TYR A 81 -2.98 -1.99 -5.90
CA TYR A 81 -3.13 -1.97 -7.33
C TYR A 81 -2.40 -0.77 -7.91
N ASN A 82 -1.48 -1.03 -8.82
CA ASN A 82 -0.65 -0.03 -9.48
C ASN A 82 -0.83 -0.16 -10.99
N TYR A 83 -1.31 0.90 -11.63
CA TYR A 83 -1.69 0.89 -13.04
C TYR A 83 -1.08 2.08 -13.78
N ASP A 84 -0.45 1.80 -14.91
CA ASP A 84 0.01 2.83 -15.85
C ASP A 84 -1.10 3.14 -16.83
N LEU A 85 -1.63 4.37 -16.72
CA LEU A 85 -2.74 4.84 -17.54
C LEU A 85 -2.30 5.12 -18.99
N LYS A 86 -1.04 5.53 -19.19
CA LYS A 86 -0.51 5.87 -20.50
C LYS A 86 -0.26 4.63 -21.35
N SER A 87 0.41 3.62 -20.80
CA SER A 87 0.65 2.34 -21.47
C SER A 87 -0.52 1.38 -21.36
N SER A 88 -1.57 1.73 -20.58
CA SER A 88 -2.72 0.86 -20.30
C SER A 88 -2.31 -0.50 -19.74
N GLN A 89 -1.32 -0.52 -18.85
CA GLN A 89 -0.76 -1.75 -18.30
C GLN A 89 -0.81 -1.76 -16.78
N THR A 90 -1.11 -2.94 -16.24
CA THR A 90 -0.99 -3.18 -14.80
C THR A 90 0.48 -3.37 -14.44
N ILE A 91 1.02 -2.49 -13.60
CA ILE A 91 2.40 -2.56 -13.11
C ILE A 91 2.51 -3.59 -12.00
N GLU A 92 1.62 -3.51 -11.00
CA GLU A 92 1.68 -4.35 -9.80
C GLU A 92 0.29 -4.64 -9.24
N VAL A 93 0.07 -5.87 -8.83
CA VAL A 93 -1.10 -6.28 -8.06
C VAL A 93 -0.62 -7.07 -6.85
N LEU A 94 -0.90 -6.55 -5.66
CA LEU A 94 -0.66 -7.24 -4.40
C LEU A 94 -2.00 -7.54 -3.75
N ALA A 95 -2.19 -8.78 -3.32
CA ALA A 95 -3.36 -9.21 -2.57
C ALA A 95 -2.92 -10.09 -1.39
N GLY A 96 -3.44 -9.82 -0.22
CA GLY A 96 -3.08 -10.56 0.97
C GLY A 96 -4.18 -10.66 1.99
N LEU A 97 -4.02 -11.67 2.84
CA LEU A 97 -4.87 -11.90 4.00
C LEU A 97 -3.99 -12.05 5.25
N GLU A 98 -4.43 -11.44 6.32
CA GLU A 98 -3.82 -11.56 7.64
C GLU A 98 -4.89 -12.00 8.64
N TYR A 99 -4.64 -13.12 9.35
CA TYR A 99 -5.54 -13.64 10.37
C TYR A 99 -4.89 -13.59 11.75
N ASP A 100 -5.59 -13.02 12.72
CA ASP A 100 -5.19 -12.95 14.13
C ASP A 100 -5.77 -14.13 14.92
N GLY A 101 -4.92 -15.10 15.26
CA GLY A 101 -5.27 -16.21 16.14
C GLY A 101 -5.11 -15.89 17.64
N GLY A 102 -4.75 -14.65 18.01
CA GLY A 102 -4.50 -14.21 19.38
C GLY A 102 -3.04 -14.44 19.80
N CYS A 103 -2.60 -15.68 19.98
CA CYS A 103 -1.21 -16.03 20.25
C CYS A 103 -0.37 -16.30 19.00
N TRP A 104 -0.97 -16.29 17.83
CA TRP A 104 -0.31 -16.45 16.53
C TRP A 104 -0.98 -15.59 15.46
N VAL A 105 -0.23 -15.24 14.45
CA VAL A 105 -0.71 -14.51 13.28
C VAL A 105 -0.31 -15.27 12.01
N ALA A 106 -1.26 -15.54 11.14
CA ALA A 106 -1.00 -16.12 9.83
C ALA A 106 -1.16 -15.06 8.75
N ARG A 107 -0.22 -15.01 7.79
CA ARG A 107 -0.27 -14.13 6.62
C ARG A 107 -0.09 -14.92 5.35
N SER A 108 -0.85 -14.58 4.33
CA SER A 108 -0.64 -15.01 2.96
C SER A 108 -0.66 -13.81 2.05
N ILE A 109 0.38 -13.64 1.23
CA ILE A 109 0.52 -12.51 0.31
C ILE A 109 0.82 -13.07 -1.07
N PHE A 110 0.06 -12.64 -2.04
CA PHE A 110 0.29 -12.84 -3.46
C PHE A 110 0.72 -11.51 -4.08
N ASP A 111 1.77 -11.53 -4.86
CA ASP A 111 2.29 -10.37 -5.56
C ASP A 111 2.54 -10.70 -7.03
N ARG A 112 2.08 -9.82 -7.92
CA ARG A 112 2.29 -9.87 -9.36
C ARG A 112 2.89 -8.55 -9.82
N ILE A 113 4.09 -8.60 -10.36
CA ILE A 113 4.80 -7.42 -10.90
C ILE A 113 5.03 -7.62 -12.39
N SER A 114 4.62 -6.63 -13.19
CA SER A 114 4.94 -6.55 -14.62
C SER A 114 6.05 -5.51 -14.81
N LEU A 115 7.17 -5.95 -15.36
CA LEU A 115 8.31 -5.06 -15.67
C LEU A 115 8.25 -4.67 -17.15
N PRO A 116 8.51 -3.41 -17.51
CA PRO A 116 8.54 -2.98 -18.92
C PRO A 116 9.59 -3.73 -19.76
N THR A 117 10.63 -4.25 -19.09
CA THR A 117 11.74 -4.98 -19.72
C THR A 117 11.50 -6.48 -19.89
N SER A 118 10.39 -7.02 -19.35
CA SER A 118 10.06 -8.44 -19.41
C SER A 118 8.68 -8.66 -20.01
N PRO A 119 8.53 -9.53 -21.03
CA PRO A 119 7.23 -9.82 -21.64
C PRO A 119 6.31 -10.61 -20.72
N ALA A 120 6.85 -11.26 -19.68
CA ALA A 120 6.09 -12.05 -18.72
C ALA A 120 6.11 -11.38 -17.34
N PRO A 121 4.98 -11.33 -16.62
CA PRO A 121 4.94 -10.86 -15.25
C PRO A 121 5.64 -11.83 -14.31
N ASN A 122 6.25 -11.26 -13.26
CA ASN A 122 6.79 -12.04 -12.15
C ASN A 122 5.72 -12.24 -11.08
N TYR A 123 5.69 -13.43 -10.52
CA TYR A 123 4.79 -13.79 -9.43
C TYR A 123 5.58 -14.15 -8.19
N ALA A 124 5.13 -13.67 -7.02
CA ALA A 124 5.66 -14.05 -5.74
C ALA A 124 4.51 -14.44 -4.79
N PHE A 125 4.74 -15.48 -3.99
CA PHE A 125 3.80 -15.90 -2.98
C PHE A 125 4.52 -16.07 -1.65
N PHE A 126 4.01 -15.42 -0.61
CA PHE A 126 4.56 -15.45 0.74
C PHE A 126 3.55 -16.04 1.69
N ILE A 127 4.00 -16.99 2.52
CA ILE A 127 3.25 -17.51 3.67
C ILE A 127 4.09 -17.32 4.91
N GLN A 128 3.48 -16.82 5.96
CA GLN A 128 4.12 -16.61 7.24
C GLN A 128 3.18 -17.00 8.37
N LEU A 129 3.72 -17.71 9.36
CA LEU A 129 3.10 -17.94 10.66
C LEU A 129 4.01 -17.30 11.72
N GLU A 130 3.50 -16.34 12.45
CA GLU A 130 4.17 -15.66 13.53
C GLU A 130 3.58 -16.12 14.87
N LEU A 131 4.42 -16.59 15.78
CA LEU A 131 4.05 -16.98 17.13
C LEU A 131 4.47 -15.85 18.08
N ASN A 132 3.51 -15.23 18.74
CA ASN A 132 3.75 -14.08 19.60
C ASN A 132 4.71 -14.46 20.75
N GLY A 133 5.87 -13.77 20.78
CA GLY A 133 6.90 -13.99 21.81
C GLY A 133 7.85 -15.17 21.58
N ILE A 134 7.67 -15.97 20.51
CA ILE A 134 8.50 -17.16 20.26
C ILE A 134 9.29 -17.01 18.96
N GLY A 135 8.65 -16.52 17.89
CA GLY A 135 9.30 -16.38 16.59
C GLY A 135 8.35 -16.53 15.40
N SER A 136 8.90 -16.63 14.21
CA SER A 136 8.14 -16.78 12.97
C SER A 136 8.63 -17.97 12.15
N LEU A 137 7.70 -18.60 11.45
CA LEU A 137 7.93 -19.71 10.53
C LEU A 137 7.42 -19.33 9.12
N GLY A 138 8.14 -19.73 8.09
CA GLY A 138 7.81 -19.44 6.71
C GLY A 138 8.67 -18.34 6.10
N SER A 139 8.08 -17.43 5.34
CA SER A 139 8.79 -16.30 4.74
C SER A 139 9.41 -15.41 5.80
N ASP A 140 10.64 -14.92 5.56
CA ASP A 140 11.37 -14.04 6.49
C ASP A 140 10.49 -12.85 6.91
N ALA A 141 10.16 -12.79 8.20
CA ALA A 141 9.25 -11.80 8.76
C ALA A 141 9.70 -10.36 8.49
N ASN A 142 11.00 -10.11 8.62
CA ASN A 142 11.56 -8.77 8.41
C ASN A 142 11.46 -8.36 6.94
N LYS A 143 11.73 -9.28 6.02
CA LYS A 143 11.63 -9.02 4.59
C LYS A 143 10.17 -8.80 4.18
N LEU A 144 9.27 -9.65 4.67
CA LEU A 144 7.84 -9.53 4.36
C LEU A 144 7.24 -8.24 4.94
N ASN A 145 7.53 -7.92 6.20
CA ASN A 145 7.04 -6.69 6.81
C ASN A 145 7.59 -5.44 6.09
N ASN A 146 8.88 -5.41 5.78
CA ASN A 146 9.48 -4.31 5.01
C ASN A 146 8.86 -4.18 3.62
N PHE A 147 8.60 -5.29 2.95
CA PHE A 147 7.92 -5.33 1.66
C PHE A 147 6.51 -4.73 1.78
N LEU A 148 5.72 -5.17 2.77
CA LEU A 148 4.37 -4.67 2.99
C LEU A 148 4.34 -3.18 3.34
N TYR A 149 5.20 -2.71 4.25
CA TYR A 149 5.25 -1.29 4.64
C TYR A 149 5.66 -0.38 3.49
N ARG A 150 6.52 -0.84 2.60
CA ARG A 150 6.90 -0.09 1.40
C ARG A 150 5.78 -0.02 0.37
N ASN A 151 5.03 -1.10 0.23
CA ASN A 151 3.99 -1.23 -0.78
C ASN A 151 2.62 -0.71 -0.32
N VAL A 152 2.33 -0.79 0.97
CA VAL A 152 1.06 -0.35 1.56
C VAL A 152 1.34 0.66 2.69
N PRO A 153 1.60 1.95 2.37
CA PRO A 153 1.98 2.95 3.35
C PRO A 153 0.88 3.16 4.41
N GLY A 154 1.25 3.02 5.68
CA GLY A 154 0.31 3.15 6.80
C GLY A 154 -0.31 1.82 7.25
N LEU A 155 0.06 0.71 6.61
CA LEU A 155 -0.28 -0.63 7.07
C LEU A 155 0.13 -0.80 8.54
N ARG A 156 -0.75 -1.42 9.31
CA ARG A 156 -0.44 -1.92 10.65
C ARG A 156 -0.63 -3.41 10.66
N THR A 157 0.42 -4.15 11.00
CA THR A 157 0.27 -5.58 11.27
C THR A 157 -0.64 -5.78 12.48
N VAL A 158 -1.34 -6.90 12.53
CA VAL A 158 -2.30 -7.21 13.61
C VAL A 158 -1.69 -7.03 14.98
N ASN A 159 -0.41 -7.35 15.19
CA ASN A 159 0.29 -7.13 16.46
C ASN A 159 0.43 -5.64 16.85
N GLN A 160 0.26 -4.73 15.91
CA GLN A 160 0.34 -3.27 16.12
C GLN A 160 -1.04 -2.60 16.21
N ILE A 161 -2.12 -3.36 15.95
CA ILE A 161 -3.48 -2.87 16.09
C ILE A 161 -3.87 -3.00 17.56
N PRO A 162 -4.20 -1.89 18.26
CA PRO A 162 -4.65 -1.95 19.63
C PRO A 162 -5.95 -2.77 19.71
N ASP A 163 -5.90 -3.88 20.42
CA ASP A 163 -7.03 -4.77 20.57
C ASP A 163 -7.90 -4.29 21.74
N VAL A 164 -9.01 -3.65 21.43
CA VAL A 164 -10.00 -3.25 22.45
C VAL A 164 -10.62 -4.48 23.14
N ASN A 165 -10.56 -5.65 22.48
CA ASN A 165 -11.14 -6.89 22.99
C ASN A 165 -10.13 -7.81 23.73
N ARG A 166 -8.81 -7.56 23.63
CA ARG A 166 -7.82 -8.37 24.36
C ARG A 166 -7.84 -8.15 25.86
N GLN A 167 -8.29 -6.99 26.31
CA GLN A 167 -8.36 -6.67 27.75
C GLN A 167 -9.57 -7.27 28.47
N ALA A 168 -10.60 -7.72 27.75
CA ALA A 168 -11.85 -8.24 28.33
C ALA A 168 -11.79 -9.73 28.75
N ASN A 169 -10.71 -10.46 28.39
CA ASN A 169 -10.61 -11.91 28.64
C ASN A 169 -9.67 -12.31 29.80
N PHE A 170 -9.23 -11.35 30.62
CA PHE A 170 -8.36 -11.61 31.79
C PHE A 170 -8.99 -11.20 33.14
N ASN A 171 -10.33 -11.18 33.20
CA ASN A 171 -11.07 -11.07 34.49
C ASN A 171 -11.92 -12.31 34.73
#